data_61e446371ca670df6763745255f711e8
#
_entry.id   61e446371ca670df6763745255f711e8
#
_cell.length_a   1.000
_cell.length_b   1.000
_cell.length_c   1.000
_cell.angle_alpha   90.00
_cell.angle_beta   90.00
_cell.angle_gamma   90.00
#
_symmetry.space_group_name_H-M   'P 1'
#
loop_
_entity.id
_entity.type
_entity.pdbx_description
1 polymer ?
#
loop_
_entity_poly.entity_id
_entity_poly.type
_entity_poly.pdbx_seq_one_letter_code
_entity_poly.pdbx_strand_id
1 'polypeptide(L)'
;LRSYRISMDEVRAFRPDALIFTGGPATVFEEGAPTVDPALFSLGIPVLGICYGMQLMMHLLGGRCRKAVTREYGKTELTVSASSPLFAGVPEKAVYWMSHGVEVESAAAGFAATAQSEGCRHAAVECPEKKLYGVQFHPEVAHTEYGTKILENFLYGICGFTREWSMASYVDTALQECREKIGDKRVLLALSGGVDSAVAAALLQKAVGDRLTCIFVD
;
A
#
# COMPACT_ATOMS: atom_id res chain seq x y z
N LEU A 1 0.10 -2.58 9.61
CA LEU A 1 -0.97 -3.07 8.74
C LEU A 1 -2.27 -3.17 9.55
N ARG A 2 -3.39 -2.72 8.96
CA ARG A 2 -4.73 -2.73 9.56
C ARG A 2 -5.76 -3.18 8.52
N SER A 3 -6.87 -3.76 9.01
CA SER A 3 -8.01 -4.10 8.16
C SER A 3 -8.74 -2.83 7.71
N TYR A 4 -9.39 -2.87 6.54
CA TYR A 4 -10.31 -1.81 6.10
C TYR A 4 -11.50 -1.58 7.06
N ARG A 5 -11.76 -2.54 7.96
CA ARG A 5 -12.81 -2.44 8.99
C ARG A 5 -12.40 -1.63 10.22
N ILE A 6 -11.18 -1.04 10.22
CA ILE A 6 -10.71 -0.18 11.31
C ILE A 6 -11.67 1.00 11.49
N SER A 7 -12.03 1.28 12.73
CA SER A 7 -12.88 2.43 13.07
C SER A 7 -12.08 3.73 13.07
N MET A 8 -12.79 4.86 12.91
CA MET A 8 -12.16 6.19 13.03
C MET A 8 -11.52 6.43 14.39
N ASP A 9 -12.12 5.89 15.47
CA ASP A 9 -11.56 6.04 16.82
C ASP A 9 -10.25 5.27 16.98
N GLU A 10 -10.16 4.06 16.41
CA GLU A 10 -8.90 3.31 16.36
C GLU A 10 -7.83 4.04 15.54
N VAL A 11 -8.19 4.65 14.40
CA VAL A 11 -7.27 5.44 13.59
C VAL A 11 -6.78 6.67 14.36
N ARG A 12 -7.68 7.38 15.03
CA ARG A 12 -7.32 8.53 15.87
C ARG A 12 -6.43 8.15 17.04
N ALA A 13 -6.71 7.01 17.68
CA ALA A 13 -5.88 6.50 18.78
C ALA A 13 -4.48 6.10 18.30
N PHE A 14 -4.38 5.52 17.09
CA PHE A 14 -3.11 5.15 16.46
C PHE A 14 -2.28 6.37 16.03
N ARG A 15 -2.93 7.50 15.70
CA ARG A 15 -2.32 8.76 15.22
C ARG A 15 -1.31 8.53 14.08
N PRO A 16 -1.73 8.00 12.95
CA PRO A 16 -0.82 7.76 11.83
C PRO A 16 -0.33 9.09 11.23
N ASP A 17 0.92 9.13 10.79
CA ASP A 17 1.49 10.28 10.09
C ASP A 17 1.18 10.24 8.58
N ALA A 18 0.81 9.09 8.04
CA ALA A 18 0.36 8.89 6.67
C ALA A 18 -0.51 7.63 6.54
N LEU A 19 -1.26 7.52 5.45
CA LEU A 19 -2.07 6.34 5.13
C LEU A 19 -1.74 5.82 3.73
N ILE A 20 -1.65 4.50 3.58
CA ILE A 20 -1.58 3.82 2.29
C ILE A 20 -2.76 2.85 2.20
N PHE A 21 -3.64 3.04 1.21
CA PHE A 21 -4.69 2.09 0.87
C PHE A 21 -4.19 1.18 -0.25
N THR A 22 -4.13 -0.12 0.03
CA THR A 22 -3.64 -1.12 -0.91
C THR A 22 -4.67 -1.49 -1.97
N GLY A 23 -4.23 -2.22 -2.99
CA GLY A 23 -5.10 -2.84 -3.98
C GLY A 23 -6.00 -3.93 -3.38
N GLY A 24 -6.96 -4.37 -4.18
CA GLY A 24 -7.89 -5.42 -3.81
C GLY A 24 -8.70 -5.89 -5.03
N PRO A 25 -9.28 -7.10 -5.00
CA PRO A 25 -9.99 -7.70 -6.14
C PRO A 25 -11.43 -7.23 -6.30
N ALA A 26 -11.97 -6.49 -5.33
CA ALA A 26 -13.36 -6.06 -5.34
C ALA A 26 -13.61 -4.90 -6.32
N THR A 27 -14.87 -4.72 -6.70
CA THR A 27 -15.33 -3.58 -7.50
C THR A 27 -15.92 -2.53 -6.56
N VAL A 28 -15.37 -1.32 -6.59
CA VAL A 28 -15.62 -0.27 -5.59
C VAL A 28 -17.08 0.18 -5.47
N PHE A 29 -17.89 -0.01 -6.51
CA PHE A 29 -19.31 0.36 -6.56
C PHE A 29 -20.26 -0.84 -6.43
N GLU A 30 -19.76 -2.05 -6.16
CA GLU A 30 -20.58 -3.22 -5.88
C GLU A 30 -21.03 -3.24 -4.42
N GLU A 31 -22.22 -3.80 -4.17
CA GLU A 31 -22.76 -3.94 -2.82
C GLU A 31 -21.85 -4.85 -1.97
N GLY A 32 -21.55 -4.42 -0.74
CA GLY A 32 -20.67 -5.14 0.17
C GLY A 32 -19.18 -4.99 -0.15
N ALA A 33 -18.79 -4.15 -1.12
CA ALA A 33 -17.38 -3.87 -1.40
C ALA A 33 -16.67 -3.29 -0.17
N PRO A 34 -15.39 -3.62 0.06
CA PRO A 34 -14.59 -3.04 1.13
C PRO A 34 -14.61 -1.51 1.08
N THR A 35 -15.02 -0.88 2.14
CA THR A 35 -15.10 0.58 2.25
C THR A 35 -14.53 1.08 3.58
N VAL A 36 -14.28 2.37 3.66
CA VAL A 36 -13.80 3.06 4.87
C VAL A 36 -14.62 4.32 5.12
N ASP A 37 -14.50 4.89 6.31
CA ASP A 37 -15.10 6.19 6.60
C ASP A 37 -14.43 7.28 5.73
N PRO A 38 -15.20 8.04 4.93
CA PRO A 38 -14.65 9.13 4.10
C PRO A 38 -13.88 10.19 4.90
N ALA A 39 -14.15 10.34 6.19
CA ALA A 39 -13.42 11.25 7.07
C ALA A 39 -11.92 10.96 7.16
N LEU A 40 -11.48 9.75 6.81
CA LEU A 40 -10.05 9.40 6.70
C LEU A 40 -9.30 10.29 5.71
N PHE A 41 -9.95 10.71 4.63
CA PHE A 41 -9.35 11.59 3.62
C PHE A 41 -9.33 13.08 4.03
N SER A 42 -9.87 13.39 5.22
CA SER A 42 -9.91 14.73 5.79
C SER A 42 -9.03 14.90 7.03
N LEU A 43 -8.20 13.91 7.35
CA LEU A 43 -7.29 13.96 8.52
C LEU A 43 -6.13 14.95 8.36
N GLY A 44 -5.91 15.51 7.17
CA GLY A 44 -4.81 16.45 6.90
C GLY A 44 -3.43 15.82 6.80
N ILE A 45 -3.35 14.51 6.82
CA ILE A 45 -2.13 13.70 6.64
C ILE A 45 -2.01 13.19 5.20
N PRO A 46 -0.80 12.87 4.70
CA PRO A 46 -0.63 12.30 3.38
C PRO A 46 -1.35 10.95 3.22
N VAL A 47 -2.02 10.77 2.08
CA VAL A 47 -2.69 9.51 1.72
C VAL A 47 -2.26 9.08 0.32
N LEU A 48 -1.90 7.81 0.16
CA LEU A 48 -1.67 7.16 -1.13
C LEU A 48 -2.68 6.02 -1.33
N GLY A 49 -3.48 6.11 -2.37
CA GLY A 49 -4.33 5.01 -2.83
C GLY A 49 -3.66 4.23 -3.96
N ILE A 50 -3.54 2.91 -3.83
CA ILE A 50 -2.99 2.01 -4.85
C ILE A 50 -4.12 1.16 -5.42
N CYS A 51 -4.32 1.17 -6.74
CA CYS A 51 -5.29 0.38 -7.48
C CYS A 51 -6.71 0.55 -6.87
N TYR A 52 -7.24 -0.46 -6.19
CA TYR A 52 -8.52 -0.36 -5.48
C TYR A 52 -8.55 0.82 -4.51
N GLY A 53 -7.46 1.08 -3.79
CA GLY A 53 -7.36 2.20 -2.85
C GLY A 53 -7.54 3.57 -3.52
N MET A 54 -7.02 3.77 -4.73
CA MET A 54 -7.27 4.98 -5.52
C MET A 54 -8.74 5.06 -5.96
N GLN A 55 -9.30 3.96 -6.46
CA GLN A 55 -10.70 3.90 -6.89
C GLN A 55 -11.65 4.20 -5.72
N LEU A 56 -11.38 3.62 -4.54
CA LEU A 56 -12.14 3.87 -3.33
C LEU A 56 -12.09 5.34 -2.91
N MET A 57 -10.90 5.94 -2.91
CA MET A 57 -10.72 7.37 -2.61
C MET A 57 -11.52 8.23 -3.58
N MET A 58 -11.42 7.98 -4.88
CA MET A 58 -12.18 8.73 -5.88
C MET A 58 -13.68 8.56 -5.69
N HIS A 59 -14.16 7.32 -5.51
CA HIS A 59 -15.58 7.01 -5.30
C HIS A 59 -16.15 7.74 -4.08
N LEU A 60 -15.46 7.70 -2.94
CA LEU A 60 -15.92 8.32 -1.69
C LEU A 60 -15.84 9.85 -1.70
N LEU A 61 -14.97 10.44 -2.51
CA LEU A 61 -14.82 11.89 -2.63
C LEU A 61 -15.65 12.52 -3.76
N GLY A 62 -16.54 11.74 -4.38
CA GLY A 62 -17.49 12.24 -5.40
C GLY A 62 -16.96 12.16 -6.83
N GLY A 63 -15.87 11.45 -7.07
CA GLY A 63 -15.44 11.03 -8.39
C GLY A 63 -16.28 9.85 -8.88
N ARG A 64 -16.04 9.42 -10.10
CA ARG A 64 -16.79 8.34 -10.73
C ARG A 64 -15.87 7.23 -11.22
N CYS A 65 -16.18 6.01 -10.79
CA CYS A 65 -15.54 4.79 -11.26
C CYS A 65 -16.51 4.00 -12.15
N ARG A 66 -15.95 3.29 -13.15
CA ARG A 66 -16.71 2.41 -14.04
C ARG A 66 -15.91 1.15 -14.39
N LYS A 67 -16.57 0.18 -14.97
CA LYS A 67 -15.87 -0.93 -15.63
C LYS A 67 -15.05 -0.36 -16.78
N ALA A 68 -13.77 -0.71 -16.82
CA ALA A 68 -12.86 -0.24 -17.85
C ALA A 68 -13.30 -0.72 -19.25
N VAL A 69 -13.22 0.17 -20.23
CA VAL A 69 -13.48 -0.18 -21.63
C VAL A 69 -12.40 -1.15 -22.13
N THR A 70 -11.16 -0.83 -21.80
CA THR A 70 -10.00 -1.71 -22.04
C THR A 70 -9.45 -2.13 -20.70
N ARG A 71 -9.50 -3.44 -20.40
CA ARG A 71 -8.88 -3.98 -19.21
C ARG A 71 -7.38 -4.02 -19.39
N GLU A 72 -6.64 -3.57 -18.39
CA GLU A 72 -5.17 -3.59 -18.44
C GLU A 72 -4.64 -4.56 -17.39
N TYR A 73 -3.96 -5.60 -17.88
CA TYR A 73 -3.29 -6.61 -17.05
C TYR A 73 -1.88 -6.83 -17.58
N GLY A 74 -0.88 -6.60 -16.72
CA GLY A 74 0.52 -6.76 -17.06
C GLY A 74 1.25 -5.45 -17.28
N LYS A 75 2.31 -5.51 -18.09
CA LYS A 75 3.18 -4.38 -18.41
C LYS A 75 2.50 -3.38 -19.33
N THR A 76 2.37 -2.15 -18.88
CA THR A 76 1.73 -1.06 -19.63
C THR A 76 2.64 0.17 -19.59
N GLU A 77 2.90 0.79 -20.73
CA GLU A 77 3.61 2.08 -20.78
C GLU A 77 2.68 3.19 -20.33
N LEU A 78 3.13 3.99 -19.35
CA LEU A 78 2.44 5.19 -18.92
C LEU A 78 3.26 6.43 -19.26
N THR A 79 2.55 7.51 -19.55
CA THR A 79 3.10 8.87 -19.58
C THR A 79 2.76 9.53 -18.26
N VAL A 80 3.78 10.01 -17.52
CA VAL A 80 3.64 10.66 -16.21
C VAL A 80 3.98 12.14 -16.29
N SER A 81 3.36 12.95 -15.42
CA SER A 81 3.65 14.38 -15.32
C SER A 81 4.89 14.63 -14.46
N ALA A 82 5.90 15.27 -15.04
CA ALA A 82 7.12 15.65 -14.32
C ALA A 82 6.88 16.69 -13.21
N SER A 83 5.74 17.39 -13.20
CA SER A 83 5.39 18.37 -12.16
C SER A 83 4.84 17.73 -10.88
N SER A 84 4.44 16.46 -10.94
CA SER A 84 3.95 15.75 -9.76
C SER A 84 5.10 15.38 -8.83
N PRO A 85 5.01 15.69 -7.52
CA PRO A 85 6.02 15.30 -6.55
C PRO A 85 6.13 13.77 -6.43
N LEU A 86 5.04 13.03 -6.72
CA LEU A 86 5.03 11.57 -6.71
C LEU A 86 5.96 10.98 -7.79
N PHE A 87 6.11 11.66 -8.94
CA PHE A 87 6.94 11.24 -10.06
C PHE A 87 8.29 11.99 -10.16
N ALA A 88 8.73 12.63 -9.09
CA ALA A 88 10.03 13.33 -9.08
C ALA A 88 11.18 12.36 -9.38
N GLY A 89 11.97 12.68 -10.43
CA GLY A 89 13.08 11.84 -10.90
C GLY A 89 12.67 10.54 -11.60
N VAL A 90 11.41 10.42 -12.00
CA VAL A 90 10.90 9.34 -12.87
C VAL A 90 10.87 9.85 -14.31
N PRO A 91 11.30 9.07 -15.31
CA PRO A 91 11.15 9.44 -16.73
C PRO A 91 9.69 9.67 -17.10
N GLU A 92 9.45 10.57 -18.06
CA GLU A 92 8.11 10.88 -18.57
C GLU A 92 7.37 9.64 -19.07
N LYS A 93 8.10 8.67 -19.65
CA LYS A 93 7.56 7.39 -20.08
C LYS A 93 8.33 6.25 -19.44
N ALA A 94 7.60 5.29 -18.88
CA ALA A 94 8.14 4.08 -18.29
C ALA A 94 7.07 2.98 -18.26
N VAL A 95 7.50 1.75 -17.94
CA VAL A 95 6.62 0.58 -17.87
C VAL A 95 6.18 0.31 -16.44
N TYR A 96 4.88 0.17 -16.26
CA TYR A 96 4.24 -0.07 -14.98
C TYR A 96 3.35 -1.31 -15.03
N TRP A 97 3.18 -1.96 -13.90
CA TRP A 97 2.30 -3.12 -13.80
C TRP A 97 0.87 -2.70 -13.50
N MET A 98 0.00 -2.91 -14.49
CA MET A 98 -1.44 -2.73 -14.35
C MET A 98 -2.12 -4.05 -14.01
N SER A 99 -3.19 -3.98 -13.21
CA SER A 99 -4.03 -5.14 -12.86
C SER A 99 -5.43 -4.66 -12.49
N HIS A 100 -6.17 -4.17 -13.49
CA HIS A 100 -7.51 -3.62 -13.22
C HIS A 100 -8.52 -3.87 -14.34
N GLY A 101 -9.76 -4.08 -13.94
CA GLY A 101 -10.95 -4.10 -14.79
C GLY A 101 -11.94 -2.98 -14.46
N VAL A 102 -11.59 -2.11 -13.51
CA VAL A 102 -12.32 -0.89 -13.11
C VAL A 102 -11.36 0.28 -13.25
N GLU A 103 -11.84 1.41 -13.71
CA GLU A 103 -11.07 2.65 -13.89
C GLU A 103 -11.79 3.85 -13.27
N VAL A 104 -11.04 4.88 -12.97
CA VAL A 104 -11.58 6.20 -12.64
C VAL A 104 -11.98 6.91 -13.94
N GLU A 105 -13.28 7.04 -14.16
CA GLU A 105 -13.84 7.74 -15.32
C GLU A 105 -13.69 9.25 -15.17
N SER A 106 -14.00 9.77 -13.98
CA SER A 106 -13.80 11.17 -13.63
C SER A 106 -13.24 11.30 -12.22
N ALA A 107 -12.18 12.09 -12.08
CA ALA A 107 -11.58 12.37 -10.78
C ALA A 107 -12.53 13.25 -9.93
N ALA A 108 -12.41 13.13 -8.62
CA ALA A 108 -13.10 13.98 -7.67
C ALA A 108 -12.67 15.46 -7.80
N ALA A 109 -13.50 16.37 -7.33
CA ALA A 109 -13.21 17.80 -7.40
C ALA A 109 -11.87 18.16 -6.70
N GLY A 110 -11.04 18.93 -7.38
CA GLY A 110 -9.71 19.34 -6.91
C GLY A 110 -8.58 18.36 -7.23
N PHE A 111 -8.89 17.20 -7.83
CA PHE A 111 -7.86 16.27 -8.31
C PHE A 111 -7.47 16.55 -9.75
N ALA A 112 -6.18 16.44 -10.03
CA ALA A 112 -5.60 16.44 -11.37
C ALA A 112 -5.09 15.06 -11.74
N ALA A 113 -5.23 14.67 -13.03
CA ALA A 113 -4.59 13.48 -13.56
C ALA A 113 -3.09 13.75 -13.77
N THR A 114 -2.24 12.85 -13.27
CA THR A 114 -0.77 12.99 -13.33
C THR A 114 -0.09 11.80 -14.01
N ALA A 115 -0.84 10.77 -14.39
CA ALA A 115 -0.39 9.73 -15.30
C ALA A 115 -1.54 9.20 -16.13
N GLN A 116 -1.21 8.73 -17.34
CA GLN A 116 -2.16 8.09 -18.27
C GLN A 116 -1.49 7.00 -19.10
N SER A 117 -2.30 6.02 -19.51
CA SER A 117 -1.99 5.06 -20.59
C SER A 117 -2.92 5.31 -21.77
N GLU A 118 -2.78 4.51 -22.83
CA GLU A 118 -3.73 4.49 -23.95
C GLU A 118 -5.14 4.07 -23.49
N GLY A 119 -5.24 3.13 -22.55
CA GLY A 119 -6.51 2.58 -22.04
C GLY A 119 -7.04 3.23 -20.76
N CYS A 120 -6.21 3.96 -20.02
CA CYS A 120 -6.56 4.52 -18.71
C CYS A 120 -6.12 5.99 -18.60
N ARG A 121 -7.09 6.91 -18.72
CA ARG A 121 -6.83 8.35 -18.66
C ARG A 121 -6.40 8.83 -17.26
N HIS A 122 -6.84 8.15 -16.22
CA HIS A 122 -6.54 8.49 -14.82
C HIS A 122 -5.69 7.37 -14.21
N ALA A 123 -4.52 7.09 -14.81
CA ALA A 123 -3.58 6.10 -14.27
C ALA A 123 -2.90 6.57 -12.98
N ALA A 124 -2.84 7.89 -12.75
CA ALA A 124 -2.59 8.49 -11.44
C ALA A 124 -3.35 9.80 -11.31
N VAL A 125 -3.70 10.14 -10.07
CA VAL A 125 -4.41 11.37 -9.70
C VAL A 125 -3.82 11.95 -8.43
N GLU A 126 -3.85 13.28 -8.30
CA GLU A 126 -3.39 13.95 -7.09
C GLU A 126 -4.19 15.19 -6.74
N CYS A 127 -4.26 15.50 -5.46
CA CYS A 127 -4.71 16.75 -4.88
C CYS A 127 -3.71 17.17 -3.80
N PRO A 128 -2.59 17.84 -4.18
CA PRO A 128 -1.51 18.17 -3.27
C PRO A 128 -1.94 19.05 -2.10
N GLU A 129 -2.89 19.95 -2.31
CA GLU A 129 -3.47 20.81 -1.25
C GLU A 129 -4.07 20.00 -0.11
N LYS A 130 -4.68 18.84 -0.43
CA LYS A 130 -5.23 17.90 0.53
C LYS A 130 -4.27 16.77 0.90
N LYS A 131 -3.08 16.75 0.30
CA LYS A 131 -2.08 15.67 0.43
C LYS A 131 -2.61 14.27 0.02
N LEU A 132 -3.49 14.24 -0.98
CA LEU A 132 -4.11 13.01 -1.47
C LEU A 132 -3.53 12.63 -2.83
N TYR A 133 -3.07 11.39 -2.94
CA TYR A 133 -2.40 10.83 -4.11
C TYR A 133 -2.99 9.46 -4.43
N GLY A 134 -3.11 9.12 -5.70
CA GLY A 134 -3.61 7.82 -6.12
C GLY A 134 -2.93 7.33 -7.39
N VAL A 135 -2.68 6.03 -7.47
CA VAL A 135 -2.13 5.35 -8.64
C VAL A 135 -2.97 4.11 -8.96
N GLN A 136 -3.27 3.89 -10.24
CA GLN A 136 -4.00 2.70 -10.70
C GLN A 136 -3.10 1.48 -10.81
N PHE A 137 -1.83 1.70 -11.12
CA PHE A 137 -0.80 0.66 -11.19
C PHE A 137 -0.29 0.25 -9.80
N HIS A 138 0.51 -0.82 -9.78
CA HIS A 138 1.10 -1.38 -8.58
C HIS A 138 2.58 -0.98 -8.45
N PRO A 139 2.94 0.07 -7.69
CA PRO A 139 4.34 0.46 -7.49
C PRO A 139 5.12 -0.53 -6.62
N GLU A 140 4.42 -1.36 -5.84
CA GLU A 140 5.02 -2.32 -4.91
C GLU A 140 5.53 -3.60 -5.59
N VAL A 141 5.18 -3.86 -6.85
CA VAL A 141 5.60 -5.08 -7.55
C VAL A 141 6.88 -4.87 -8.34
N ALA A 142 7.72 -5.91 -8.44
CA ALA A 142 9.02 -5.86 -9.12
C ALA A 142 8.94 -5.57 -10.63
N HIS A 143 7.77 -5.75 -11.24
CA HIS A 143 7.56 -5.51 -12.67
C HIS A 143 7.26 -4.04 -13.01
N THR A 144 7.05 -3.19 -12.01
CA THR A 144 6.90 -1.74 -12.18
C THR A 144 8.29 -1.09 -12.17
N GLU A 145 8.68 -0.52 -13.31
CA GLU A 145 9.87 0.31 -13.37
C GLU A 145 9.66 1.53 -12.45
N TYR A 146 10.71 1.95 -11.76
CA TYR A 146 10.66 3.08 -10.82
C TYR A 146 9.64 2.98 -9.69
N GLY A 147 9.01 1.80 -9.45
CA GLY A 147 8.04 1.62 -8.38
C GLY A 147 8.58 1.98 -7.00
N THR A 148 9.79 1.51 -6.68
CA THR A 148 10.51 1.88 -5.45
C THR A 148 10.72 3.40 -5.35
N LYS A 149 11.10 4.06 -6.47
CA LYS A 149 11.29 5.52 -6.50
C LYS A 149 10.00 6.29 -6.20
N ILE A 150 8.88 5.83 -6.73
CA ILE A 150 7.55 6.42 -6.46
C ILE A 150 7.16 6.27 -4.98
N LEU A 151 7.37 5.09 -4.40
CA LEU A 151 7.15 4.88 -2.97
C LEU A 151 8.09 5.72 -2.10
N GLU A 152 9.37 5.85 -2.48
CA GLU A 152 10.32 6.76 -1.82
C GLU A 152 9.88 8.22 -1.91
N ASN A 153 9.42 8.67 -3.08
CA ASN A 153 8.91 10.03 -3.26
C ASN A 153 7.70 10.29 -2.34
N PHE A 154 6.79 9.31 -2.19
CA PHE A 154 5.69 9.43 -1.26
C PHE A 154 6.18 9.47 0.20
N LEU A 155 6.97 8.48 0.63
CA LEU A 155 7.38 8.36 2.03
C LEU A 155 8.33 9.48 2.48
N TYR A 156 9.35 9.77 1.68
CA TYR A 156 10.40 10.73 2.08
C TYR A 156 10.15 12.14 1.54
N GLY A 157 9.64 12.24 0.30
CA GLY A 157 9.39 13.54 -0.34
C GLY A 157 8.08 14.17 0.16
N ILE A 158 6.98 13.43 0.16
CA ILE A 158 5.65 13.96 0.49
C ILE A 158 5.36 13.86 1.98
N CYS A 159 5.62 12.70 2.61
CA CYS A 159 5.40 12.50 4.04
C CYS A 159 6.51 13.11 4.91
N GLY A 160 7.71 13.33 4.37
CA GLY A 160 8.85 13.87 5.12
C GLY A 160 9.47 12.89 6.10
N PHE A 161 9.27 11.57 5.93
CA PHE A 161 9.84 10.57 6.81
C PHE A 161 11.35 10.50 6.65
N THR A 162 12.05 10.13 7.73
CA THR A 162 13.47 9.85 7.73
C THR A 162 13.75 8.39 7.37
N ARG A 163 14.97 8.11 6.86
CA ARG A 163 15.40 6.75 6.49
C ARG A 163 15.99 6.00 7.70
N GLU A 164 15.34 6.08 8.84
CA GLU A 164 15.81 5.42 10.07
C GLU A 164 15.51 3.93 10.13
N TRP A 165 14.57 3.46 9.29
CA TRP A 165 14.23 2.04 9.25
C TRP A 165 15.35 1.21 8.61
N SER A 166 15.77 0.15 9.28
CA SER A 166 16.69 -0.85 8.72
C SER A 166 16.19 -2.25 9.06
N MET A 167 16.59 -3.25 8.25
CA MET A 167 16.27 -4.66 8.56
C MET A 167 16.84 -5.09 9.92
N ALA A 168 18.01 -4.57 10.32
CA ALA A 168 18.58 -4.85 11.63
C ALA A 168 17.68 -4.33 12.75
N SER A 169 17.25 -3.07 12.68
CA SER A 169 16.34 -2.49 13.68
C SER A 169 14.95 -3.17 13.68
N TYR A 170 14.47 -3.62 12.52
CA TYR A 170 13.24 -4.41 12.44
C TYR A 170 13.38 -5.77 13.13
N VAL A 171 14.51 -6.47 12.94
CA VAL A 171 14.76 -7.75 13.62
C VAL A 171 14.76 -7.56 15.15
N ASP A 172 15.43 -6.52 15.65
CA ASP A 172 15.48 -6.23 17.08
C ASP A 172 14.07 -5.94 17.65
N THR A 173 13.28 -5.13 16.93
CA THR A 173 11.88 -4.85 17.29
C THR A 173 11.04 -6.13 17.28
N ALA A 174 11.14 -6.96 16.25
CA ALA A 174 10.41 -8.23 16.16
C ALA A 174 10.78 -9.19 17.27
N LEU A 175 12.07 -9.27 17.65
CA LEU A 175 12.54 -10.07 18.78
C LEU A 175 11.94 -9.58 20.10
N GLN A 176 11.90 -8.27 20.30
CA GLN A 176 11.30 -7.68 21.49
C GLN A 176 9.80 -7.95 21.58
N GLU A 177 9.06 -7.74 20.48
CA GLU A 177 7.63 -8.05 20.42
C GLU A 177 7.33 -9.53 20.68
N CYS A 178 8.15 -10.44 20.15
CA CYS A 178 8.03 -11.87 20.42
C CYS A 178 8.22 -12.16 21.90
N ARG A 179 9.26 -11.59 22.54
CA ARG A 179 9.53 -11.77 23.97
C ARG A 179 8.38 -11.26 24.83
N GLU A 180 7.86 -10.09 24.53
CA GLU A 180 6.74 -9.48 25.28
C GLU A 180 5.45 -10.31 25.15
N LYS A 181 5.10 -10.76 23.94
CA LYS A 181 3.89 -11.58 23.71
C LYS A 181 3.98 -12.98 24.29
N ILE A 182 5.14 -13.60 24.23
CA ILE A 182 5.36 -14.98 24.69
C ILE A 182 5.55 -15.01 26.21
N GLY A 183 6.21 -14.02 26.78
CA GLY A 183 6.58 -14.02 28.19
C GLY A 183 7.38 -15.28 28.54
N ASP A 184 7.01 -15.96 29.61
CA ASP A 184 7.67 -17.19 30.09
C ASP A 184 7.10 -18.49 29.48
N LYS A 185 6.19 -18.38 28.51
CA LYS A 185 5.53 -19.56 27.91
C LYS A 185 6.48 -20.31 26.96
N ARG A 186 6.18 -21.61 26.77
CA ARG A 186 6.79 -22.42 25.73
C ARG A 186 6.13 -22.18 24.38
N VAL A 187 6.90 -22.27 23.30
CA VAL A 187 6.45 -22.09 21.93
C VAL A 187 6.59 -23.40 21.16
N LEU A 188 5.55 -23.77 20.45
CA LEU A 188 5.56 -24.85 19.48
C LEU A 188 5.47 -24.25 18.08
N LEU A 189 6.38 -24.60 17.19
CA LEU A 189 6.42 -24.16 15.80
C LEU A 189 6.37 -25.37 14.87
N ALA A 190 5.37 -25.43 14.01
CA ALA A 190 5.34 -26.40 12.91
C ALA A 190 6.16 -25.87 11.73
N LEU A 191 7.15 -26.64 11.27
CA LEU A 191 8.01 -26.32 10.15
C LEU A 191 7.53 -27.04 8.90
N SER A 192 7.27 -26.30 7.84
CA SER A 192 6.88 -26.82 6.52
C SER A 192 8.08 -27.04 5.57
N GLY A 193 9.30 -26.77 6.03
CA GLY A 193 10.51 -26.81 5.19
C GLY A 193 10.69 -25.62 4.26
N GLY A 194 9.74 -24.66 4.23
CA GLY A 194 9.82 -23.43 3.45
C GLY A 194 10.67 -22.34 4.13
N VAL A 195 11.07 -21.33 3.34
CA VAL A 195 11.87 -20.19 3.81
C VAL A 195 11.19 -19.45 4.95
N ASP A 196 9.89 -19.18 4.86
CA ASP A 196 9.14 -18.42 5.85
C ASP A 196 9.14 -19.11 7.21
N SER A 197 8.90 -20.42 7.25
CA SER A 197 8.93 -21.20 8.48
C SER A 197 10.35 -21.28 9.08
N ALA A 198 11.39 -21.32 8.23
CA ALA A 198 12.78 -21.30 8.69
C ALA A 198 13.16 -19.92 9.29
N VAL A 199 12.73 -18.82 8.68
CA VAL A 199 12.91 -17.47 9.22
C VAL A 199 12.18 -17.31 10.55
N ALA A 200 10.94 -17.78 10.65
CA ALA A 200 10.16 -17.77 11.89
C ALA A 200 10.86 -18.57 13.00
N ALA A 201 11.42 -19.76 12.69
CA ALA A 201 12.19 -20.56 13.62
C ALA A 201 13.42 -19.83 14.13
N ALA A 202 14.19 -19.18 13.24
CA ALA A 202 15.38 -18.44 13.60
C ALA A 202 15.09 -17.23 14.50
N LEU A 203 14.01 -16.50 14.23
CA LEU A 203 13.56 -15.38 15.05
C LEU A 203 13.09 -15.85 16.44
N LEU A 204 12.24 -16.87 16.48
CA LEU A 204 11.75 -17.43 17.74
C LEU A 204 12.87 -18.03 18.58
N GLN A 205 13.83 -18.74 17.97
CA GLN A 205 15.00 -19.26 18.68
C GLN A 205 15.82 -18.14 19.33
N LYS A 206 16.03 -17.02 18.62
CA LYS A 206 16.70 -15.83 19.19
C LYS A 206 15.87 -15.15 20.27
N ALA A 207 14.54 -15.21 20.19
CA ALA A 207 13.65 -14.56 21.16
C ALA A 207 13.53 -15.37 22.46
N VAL A 208 13.32 -16.70 22.40
CA VAL A 208 12.93 -17.54 23.54
C VAL A 208 13.88 -18.70 23.86
N GLY A 209 14.86 -18.94 23.02
CA GLY A 209 15.89 -19.97 23.26
C GLY A 209 15.29 -21.39 23.40
N ASP A 210 15.67 -22.09 24.47
CA ASP A 210 15.28 -23.48 24.74
C ASP A 210 13.77 -23.69 24.99
N ARG A 211 13.01 -22.62 25.07
CA ARG A 211 11.53 -22.67 25.17
C ARG A 211 10.86 -22.90 23.82
N LEU A 212 11.60 -22.87 22.72
CA LEU A 212 11.09 -23.23 21.39
C LEU A 212 11.20 -24.73 21.15
N THR A 213 10.10 -25.34 20.72
CA THR A 213 10.05 -26.69 20.19
C THR A 213 9.60 -26.61 18.74
N CYS A 214 10.42 -27.13 17.81
CA CYS A 214 10.05 -27.20 16.40
C CYS A 214 9.59 -28.63 16.06
N ILE A 215 8.48 -28.74 15.33
CA ILE A 215 8.00 -29.99 14.74
C ILE A 215 8.06 -29.85 13.25
N PHE A 216 8.85 -30.71 12.58
CA PHE A 216 8.86 -30.79 11.14
C PHE A 216 7.64 -31.59 10.67
N VAL A 217 6.90 -31.04 9.74
CA VAL A 217 5.76 -31.69 9.12
C VAL A 217 6.16 -31.98 7.68
N ASP A 218 6.32 -33.28 7.38
CA ASP A 218 6.67 -33.80 6.07
C ASP A 218 5.41 -34.01 5.23
#